data_bcfc200f556c350df40d913f7f7ad7e4
#
_entry.id   bcfc200f556c350df40d913f7f7ad7e4
#
_cell.length_a   1.000
_cell.length_b   1.000
_cell.length_c   1.000
_cell.angle_alpha   90.00
_cell.angle_beta   90.00
_cell.angle_gamma   90.00
#
_symmetry.space_group_name_H-M   'P 1'
#
loop_
_entity.id
_entity.type
_entity.pdbx_description
1 polymer ?
#
loop_
_entity_poly.entity_id
_entity_poly.type
_entity_poly.pdbx_seq_one_letter_code
_entity_poly.pdbx_strand_id
1 'polypeptide(L)'
;MWPIDCIEHKRDGKVLTKEEISRFITDYTAGRVADYQAAAWLMAVYFQGMTYEETKELTLAMAHSGDMVDLSSIPGIKVDKHSTGGIANTTTLIVAPLVAAAGVPVAKMSGRGLGFTGGTADKLESIPGFHVVLPEEQFLEQVRRIGLSLITQSGEIAPADKLLYALRDATATVESIPLIASSIMSKKIASGADAIVLDVKYGDGAFMKTQERARELARTMVGIGNLAGRPTRAVVTSMEAPLGTAIGNCLEVDEAVEALSGKGGRRLMEVVEAIGAQMFIVGGKAQDEGQGRAMIRDLVASGKGLAKFREFVKAQGGSTSWIGKRPLTKAPQVFTAVCTDEGYITRIDGRALGEIAMAMGAGRARKEDAIDPMVGIRLFKELYDPVRPGEALFTLYGKEGADMMALARQVADHIIVTAEQAPVQEPVISEIIV
;
A
#
# COMPACT_ATOMS: atom_id res chain seq x y z
N MET A 1 3.76 27.76 27.33
CA MET A 1 2.78 27.82 26.25
C MET A 1 1.63 26.86 26.57
N TRP A 2 0.43 27.36 26.50
CA TRP A 2 -0.79 26.57 26.69
C TRP A 2 -1.22 25.94 25.35
N PRO A 3 -1.92 24.80 25.34
CA PRO A 3 -2.45 24.23 24.12
C PRO A 3 -3.29 25.20 23.28
N ILE A 4 -4.00 26.10 23.96
CA ILE A 4 -4.82 27.13 23.31
C ILE A 4 -3.99 28.10 22.46
N ASP A 5 -2.78 28.48 22.92
CA ASP A 5 -1.91 29.39 22.17
C ASP A 5 -1.52 28.78 20.81
N CYS A 6 -1.20 27.47 20.81
CA CYS A 6 -0.86 26.74 19.57
C CYS A 6 -2.05 26.67 18.59
N ILE A 7 -3.28 26.47 19.13
CA ILE A 7 -4.52 26.49 18.35
C ILE A 7 -4.74 27.87 17.74
N GLU A 8 -4.64 28.93 18.55
CA GLU A 8 -4.84 30.32 18.09
C GLU A 8 -3.82 30.73 17.05
N HIS A 9 -2.53 30.42 17.25
CA HIS A 9 -1.49 30.70 16.28
C HIS A 9 -1.81 30.04 14.93
N LYS A 10 -2.20 28.76 14.92
CA LYS A 10 -2.53 28.07 13.67
C LYS A 10 -3.83 28.58 13.04
N ARG A 11 -4.86 28.82 13.85
CA ARG A 11 -6.13 29.40 13.40
C ARG A 11 -5.94 30.73 12.67
N ASP A 12 -5.04 31.57 13.21
CA ASP A 12 -4.77 32.90 12.69
C ASP A 12 -3.72 32.91 11.55
N GLY A 13 -3.37 31.72 11.02
CA GLY A 13 -2.49 31.54 9.86
C GLY A 13 -1.00 31.72 10.17
N LYS A 14 -0.60 31.73 11.44
CA LYS A 14 0.81 31.80 11.81
C LYS A 14 1.51 30.45 11.59
N VAL A 15 2.79 30.52 11.23
CA VAL A 15 3.67 29.35 11.17
C VAL A 15 4.02 28.95 12.60
N LEU A 16 3.78 27.67 12.93
CA LEU A 16 4.12 27.11 14.25
C LEU A 16 5.61 26.79 14.33
N THR A 17 6.20 27.06 15.48
CA THR A 17 7.59 26.67 15.73
C THR A 17 7.70 25.17 16.03
N LYS A 18 8.91 24.65 15.92
CA LYS A 18 9.23 23.26 16.29
C LYS A 18 8.82 22.94 17.74
N GLU A 19 9.10 23.87 18.66
CA GLU A 19 8.82 23.74 20.09
C GLU A 19 7.30 23.67 20.33
N GLU A 20 6.52 24.49 19.64
CA GLU A 20 5.05 24.47 19.70
C GLU A 20 4.48 23.14 19.27
N ILE A 21 4.89 22.66 18.09
CA ILE A 21 4.42 21.38 17.51
C ILE A 21 4.84 20.22 18.41
N SER A 22 6.11 20.13 18.77
CA SER A 22 6.65 19.03 19.56
C SER A 22 5.97 18.94 20.93
N ARG A 23 5.79 20.09 21.59
CA ARG A 23 5.12 20.14 22.89
C ARG A 23 3.64 19.75 22.78
N PHE A 24 2.92 20.29 21.79
CA PHE A 24 1.52 19.96 21.59
C PHE A 24 1.31 18.44 21.39
N ILE A 25 2.12 17.81 20.54
CA ILE A 25 2.04 16.37 20.28
C ILE A 25 2.41 15.56 21.53
N THR A 26 3.48 15.94 22.24
CA THR A 26 3.89 15.27 23.49
C THR A 26 2.80 15.39 24.56
N ASP A 27 2.20 16.57 24.73
CA ASP A 27 1.16 16.81 25.72
C ASP A 27 -0.15 16.10 25.33
N TYR A 28 -0.47 16.01 24.05
CA TYR A 28 -1.64 15.24 23.57
C TYR A 28 -1.44 13.76 23.81
N THR A 29 -0.30 13.21 23.43
CA THR A 29 0.00 11.77 23.63
C THR A 29 -0.02 11.38 25.11
N ALA A 30 0.37 12.30 26.00
CA ALA A 30 0.34 12.11 27.44
C ALA A 30 -1.03 12.41 28.10
N GLY A 31 -2.06 12.75 27.33
CA GLY A 31 -3.42 13.07 27.82
C GLY A 31 -3.55 14.42 28.50
N ARG A 32 -2.57 15.33 28.35
CA ARG A 32 -2.61 16.69 28.91
C ARG A 32 -3.33 17.70 28.00
N VAL A 33 -3.47 17.39 26.73
CA VAL A 33 -4.31 18.11 25.77
C VAL A 33 -5.57 17.27 25.55
N ALA A 34 -6.74 17.89 25.69
CA ALA A 34 -8.02 17.20 25.53
C ALA A 34 -8.36 17.00 24.03
N ASP A 35 -9.16 15.97 23.71
CA ASP A 35 -9.56 15.66 22.33
C ASP A 35 -10.23 16.82 21.60
N TYR A 36 -11.07 17.62 22.29
CA TYR A 36 -11.70 18.81 21.70
C TYR A 36 -10.70 19.91 21.35
N GLN A 37 -9.57 20.03 22.08
CA GLN A 37 -8.49 20.95 21.75
C GLN A 37 -7.68 20.44 20.56
N ALA A 38 -7.38 19.14 20.55
CA ALA A 38 -6.70 18.50 19.42
C ALA A 38 -7.57 18.56 18.14
N ALA A 39 -8.89 18.36 18.25
CA ALA A 39 -9.83 18.52 17.12
C ALA A 39 -9.84 19.95 16.57
N ALA A 40 -9.84 20.96 17.45
CA ALA A 40 -9.76 22.37 17.04
C ALA A 40 -8.43 22.67 16.31
N TRP A 41 -7.30 22.16 16.82
CA TRP A 41 -6.00 22.29 16.19
C TRP A 41 -5.95 21.60 14.82
N LEU A 42 -6.47 20.36 14.70
CA LEU A 42 -6.56 19.62 13.44
C LEU A 42 -7.40 20.37 12.40
N MET A 43 -8.50 20.99 12.82
CA MET A 43 -9.34 21.78 11.93
C MET A 43 -8.65 23.08 11.50
N ALA A 44 -7.89 23.72 12.40
CA ALA A 44 -7.06 24.87 12.05
C ALA A 44 -5.99 24.49 11.01
N VAL A 45 -5.31 23.35 11.20
CA VAL A 45 -4.37 22.80 10.21
C VAL A 45 -5.07 22.47 8.88
N TYR A 46 -6.28 21.93 8.92
CA TYR A 46 -7.05 21.61 7.72
C TYR A 46 -7.30 22.83 6.84
N PHE A 47 -7.67 23.94 7.43
CA PHE A 47 -7.97 25.18 6.69
C PHE A 47 -6.74 26.02 6.34
N GLN A 48 -5.75 26.10 7.23
CA GLN A 48 -4.56 26.94 7.05
C GLN A 48 -3.40 26.21 6.35
N GLY A 49 -3.45 24.87 6.31
CA GLY A 49 -2.32 24.06 5.86
C GLY A 49 -1.13 24.12 6.83
N MET A 50 -0.02 23.55 6.40
CA MET A 50 1.28 23.61 7.07
C MET A 50 2.39 23.80 6.04
N THR A 51 3.45 24.50 6.42
CA THR A 51 4.68 24.56 5.63
C THR A 51 5.38 23.19 5.63
N TYR A 52 6.34 22.99 4.74
CA TYR A 52 7.16 21.76 4.75
C TYR A 52 7.89 21.57 6.07
N GLU A 53 8.39 22.66 6.67
CA GLU A 53 9.08 22.62 7.97
C GLU A 53 8.14 22.23 9.11
N GLU A 54 6.96 22.84 9.19
CA GLU A 54 5.93 22.46 10.17
C GLU A 54 5.54 20.98 10.00
N THR A 55 5.31 20.53 8.76
CA THR A 55 4.91 19.15 8.47
C THR A 55 6.01 18.15 8.83
N LYS A 56 7.29 18.51 8.61
CA LYS A 56 8.44 17.72 9.05
C LYS A 56 8.49 17.64 10.57
N GLU A 57 8.39 18.77 11.28
CA GLU A 57 8.45 18.78 12.75
C GLU A 57 7.29 18.00 13.37
N LEU A 58 6.07 18.10 12.80
CA LEU A 58 4.94 17.26 13.18
C LEU A 58 5.24 15.77 12.98
N THR A 59 5.78 15.42 11.82
CA THR A 59 6.17 14.05 11.50
C THR A 59 7.18 13.49 12.49
N LEU A 60 8.21 14.26 12.81
CA LEU A 60 9.25 13.85 13.77
C LEU A 60 8.69 13.74 15.19
N ALA A 61 7.86 14.69 15.63
CA ALA A 61 7.21 14.62 16.92
C ALA A 61 6.33 13.38 17.05
N MET A 62 5.59 13.02 16.00
CA MET A 62 4.78 11.80 15.97
C MET A 62 5.65 10.54 15.93
N ALA A 63 6.73 10.52 15.15
CA ALA A 63 7.65 9.38 15.09
C ALA A 63 8.31 9.09 16.45
N HIS A 64 8.74 10.14 17.15
CA HIS A 64 9.40 10.02 18.45
C HIS A 64 8.43 9.94 19.65
N SER A 65 7.12 9.85 19.40
CA SER A 65 6.13 9.70 20.47
C SER A 65 6.09 8.30 21.10
N GLY A 66 6.75 7.32 20.48
CA GLY A 66 6.85 5.93 20.91
C GLY A 66 8.17 5.30 20.54
N ASP A 67 8.14 3.98 20.32
CA ASP A 67 9.33 3.21 20.01
C ASP A 67 9.88 3.52 18.61
N MET A 68 11.21 3.57 18.53
CA MET A 68 11.96 3.67 17.28
C MET A 68 12.72 2.37 17.05
N VAL A 69 12.48 1.71 15.92
CA VAL A 69 13.19 0.46 15.61
C VAL A 69 14.62 0.77 15.18
N ASP A 70 15.58 0.14 15.85
CA ASP A 70 17.00 0.25 15.50
C ASP A 70 17.42 -0.85 14.51
N LEU A 71 17.58 -0.47 13.24
CA LEU A 71 18.08 -1.34 12.18
C LEU A 71 19.60 -1.23 11.96
N SER A 72 20.35 -0.52 12.81
CA SER A 72 21.78 -0.25 12.63
C SER A 72 22.65 -1.53 12.60
N SER A 73 22.20 -2.57 13.29
CA SER A 73 22.85 -3.88 13.32
C SER A 73 22.72 -4.69 12.01
N ILE A 74 21.89 -4.22 11.06
CA ILE A 74 21.71 -4.86 9.75
C ILE A 74 22.59 -4.14 8.73
N PRO A 75 23.54 -4.84 8.06
CA PRO A 75 24.41 -4.21 7.08
C PRO A 75 23.66 -3.77 5.83
N GLY A 76 24.19 -2.72 5.17
CA GLY A 76 23.61 -2.14 3.96
C GLY A 76 22.50 -1.12 4.23
N ILE A 77 21.99 -0.50 3.16
CA ILE A 77 20.92 0.49 3.20
C ILE A 77 19.57 -0.25 3.26
N LYS A 78 18.87 -0.12 4.38
CA LYS A 78 17.52 -0.71 4.56
C LYS A 78 16.50 0.17 3.86
N VAL A 79 15.81 -0.38 2.86
CA VAL A 79 14.82 0.35 2.07
C VAL A 79 13.41 -0.13 2.43
N ASP A 80 12.53 0.78 2.82
CA ASP A 80 11.10 0.48 2.96
C ASP A 80 10.31 0.98 1.74
N LYS A 81 9.23 0.29 1.43
CA LYS A 81 8.26 0.67 0.41
C LYS A 81 6.90 0.92 1.06
N HIS A 82 6.30 2.06 0.82
CA HIS A 82 4.93 2.35 1.25
C HIS A 82 4.02 2.58 0.05
N SER A 83 2.76 2.14 0.15
CA SER A 83 1.70 2.49 -0.80
C SER A 83 0.57 3.20 -0.08
N THR A 84 -0.03 4.19 -0.73
CA THR A 84 -1.22 4.87 -0.21
C THR A 84 -2.51 4.06 -0.34
N GLY A 85 -2.41 2.80 -0.79
CA GLY A 85 -3.55 1.89 -0.95
C GLY A 85 -3.94 1.70 -2.41
N GLY A 86 -5.12 1.10 -2.64
CA GLY A 86 -5.66 0.85 -3.97
C GLY A 86 -6.09 -0.59 -4.19
N ILE A 87 -6.89 -0.81 -5.23
CA ILE A 87 -7.50 -2.11 -5.55
C ILE A 87 -6.52 -2.99 -6.31
N ALA A 88 -6.49 -4.30 -5.97
CA ALA A 88 -5.58 -5.28 -6.56
C ALA A 88 -4.10 -4.82 -6.49
N ASN A 89 -3.73 -4.19 -5.39
CA ASN A 89 -2.37 -3.67 -5.21
C ASN A 89 -1.47 -4.71 -4.55
N THR A 90 -0.90 -5.57 -5.35
CA THR A 90 -0.05 -6.70 -4.94
C THR A 90 1.44 -6.33 -4.93
N THR A 91 1.78 -5.09 -5.28
CA THR A 91 3.17 -4.62 -5.51
C THR A 91 4.15 -4.98 -4.40
N THR A 92 3.76 -4.88 -3.12
CA THR A 92 4.65 -5.19 -2.00
C THR A 92 5.08 -6.66 -1.97
N LEU A 93 4.16 -7.59 -2.26
CA LEU A 93 4.45 -9.03 -2.25
C LEU A 93 5.41 -9.44 -3.38
N ILE A 94 5.51 -8.62 -4.41
CA ILE A 94 6.38 -8.86 -5.58
C ILE A 94 7.70 -8.10 -5.43
N VAL A 95 7.66 -6.80 -5.12
CA VAL A 95 8.85 -5.94 -5.08
C VAL A 95 9.77 -6.30 -3.92
N ALA A 96 9.22 -6.57 -2.72
CA ALA A 96 10.05 -6.83 -1.54
C ALA A 96 10.96 -8.05 -1.71
N PRO A 97 10.48 -9.23 -2.16
CA PRO A 97 11.37 -10.37 -2.42
C PRO A 97 12.33 -10.13 -3.60
N LEU A 98 11.94 -9.39 -4.64
CA LEU A 98 12.85 -9.06 -5.76
C LEU A 98 14.01 -8.20 -5.27
N VAL A 99 13.72 -7.14 -4.51
CA VAL A 99 14.71 -6.20 -3.98
C VAL A 99 15.65 -6.90 -2.97
N ALA A 100 15.09 -7.73 -2.09
CA ALA A 100 15.88 -8.53 -1.16
C ALA A 100 16.77 -9.59 -1.87
N ALA A 101 16.28 -10.18 -2.98
CA ALA A 101 17.07 -11.12 -3.77
C ALA A 101 18.31 -10.49 -4.41
N ALA A 102 18.31 -9.17 -4.64
CA ALA A 102 19.46 -8.41 -5.11
C ALA A 102 20.38 -7.89 -3.96
N GLY A 103 20.07 -8.25 -2.72
CA GLY A 103 20.88 -7.89 -1.55
C GLY A 103 20.64 -6.47 -1.01
N VAL A 104 19.45 -5.90 -1.24
CA VAL A 104 18.97 -4.70 -0.54
C VAL A 104 18.05 -5.15 0.59
N PRO A 105 18.39 -4.91 1.87
CA PRO A 105 17.56 -5.34 2.98
C PRO A 105 16.21 -4.60 3.03
N VAL A 106 15.13 -5.36 3.24
CA VAL A 106 13.77 -4.84 3.36
C VAL A 106 13.19 -5.23 4.72
N ALA A 107 13.23 -4.28 5.66
CA ALA A 107 12.64 -4.41 6.99
C ALA A 107 11.29 -3.69 6.98
N LYS A 108 10.20 -4.43 6.72
CA LYS A 108 8.91 -3.80 6.42
C LYS A 108 7.89 -3.94 7.54
N MET A 109 7.30 -2.82 7.93
CA MET A 109 6.09 -2.80 8.73
C MET A 109 4.89 -2.39 7.88
N SER A 110 3.79 -3.14 7.97
CA SER A 110 2.59 -2.94 7.16
C SER A 110 1.32 -3.00 8.02
N GLY A 111 0.27 -2.31 7.57
CA GLY A 111 -1.04 -2.35 8.22
C GLY A 111 -1.94 -3.47 7.68
N ARG A 112 -3.07 -3.66 8.37
CA ARG A 112 -4.22 -4.43 7.90
C ARG A 112 -5.08 -3.60 6.97
N GLY A 113 -5.88 -4.23 6.14
CA GLY A 113 -6.86 -3.57 5.30
C GLY A 113 -8.11 -3.16 6.09
N LEU A 114 -8.71 -2.07 5.65
CA LEU A 114 -10.03 -1.62 6.10
C LEU A 114 -10.77 -1.03 4.89
N GLY A 115 -12.09 -1.26 4.85
CA GLY A 115 -12.89 -0.87 3.70
C GLY A 115 -12.62 -1.76 2.48
N PHE A 116 -12.72 -1.16 1.32
CA PHE A 116 -12.62 -1.84 0.02
C PHE A 116 -11.19 -2.17 -0.45
N THR A 117 -10.16 -1.75 0.29
CA THR A 117 -8.75 -2.05 -0.05
C THR A 117 -8.19 -3.17 0.80
N GLY A 118 -7.52 -4.15 0.19
CA GLY A 118 -6.88 -5.26 0.89
C GLY A 118 -5.57 -4.85 1.60
N GLY A 119 -5.37 -5.33 2.83
CA GLY A 119 -4.13 -5.11 3.58
C GLY A 119 -3.03 -6.13 3.25
N THR A 120 -1.78 -5.70 3.20
CA THR A 120 -0.65 -6.62 2.94
C THR A 120 -0.54 -7.70 4.02
N ALA A 121 -0.81 -7.36 5.28
CA ALA A 121 -0.81 -8.32 6.38
C ALA A 121 -1.89 -9.39 6.19
N ASP A 122 -3.12 -9.00 5.83
CA ASP A 122 -4.23 -9.93 5.62
C ASP A 122 -3.96 -10.89 4.46
N LYS A 123 -3.34 -10.40 3.38
CA LYS A 123 -2.92 -11.23 2.25
C LYS A 123 -1.89 -12.28 2.68
N LEU A 124 -0.89 -11.91 3.45
CA LEU A 124 0.13 -12.85 3.94
C LEU A 124 -0.43 -13.85 4.96
N GLU A 125 -1.34 -13.42 5.84
CA GLU A 125 -2.03 -14.34 6.78
C GLU A 125 -2.93 -15.36 6.07
N SER A 126 -3.33 -15.11 4.82
CA SER A 126 -4.04 -16.10 4.02
C SER A 126 -3.18 -17.32 3.65
N ILE A 127 -1.86 -17.21 3.77
CA ILE A 127 -0.92 -18.33 3.59
C ILE A 127 -0.94 -19.18 4.86
N PRO A 128 -1.27 -20.47 4.77
CA PRO A 128 -1.36 -21.33 5.96
C PRO A 128 -0.07 -21.34 6.79
N GLY A 129 -0.19 -20.99 8.07
CA GLY A 129 0.92 -20.96 9.03
C GLY A 129 1.79 -19.70 8.98
N PHE A 130 1.49 -18.72 8.12
CA PHE A 130 2.27 -17.48 8.06
C PHE A 130 1.97 -16.55 9.25
N HIS A 131 3.02 -16.05 9.89
CA HIS A 131 2.92 -15.15 11.05
C HIS A 131 3.33 -13.73 10.65
N VAL A 132 2.41 -12.76 10.77
CA VAL A 132 2.68 -11.32 10.55
C VAL A 132 3.03 -10.59 11.84
N VAL A 133 2.98 -11.25 12.99
CA VAL A 133 3.41 -10.71 14.28
C VAL A 133 4.63 -11.51 14.73
N LEU A 134 5.77 -10.85 14.83
CA LEU A 134 7.01 -11.42 15.34
C LEU A 134 7.56 -10.54 16.46
N PRO A 135 8.23 -11.10 17.48
CA PRO A 135 9.07 -10.33 18.38
C PRO A 135 10.12 -9.54 17.62
N GLU A 136 10.49 -8.36 18.11
CA GLU A 136 11.45 -7.47 17.42
C GLU A 136 12.78 -8.16 17.13
N GLU A 137 13.31 -8.93 18.09
CA GLU A 137 14.56 -9.68 17.90
C GLU A 137 14.48 -10.66 16.73
N GLN A 138 13.37 -11.39 16.61
CA GLN A 138 13.14 -12.34 15.49
C GLN A 138 12.98 -11.60 14.15
N PHE A 139 12.33 -10.45 14.16
CA PHE A 139 12.21 -9.60 12.99
C PHE A 139 13.59 -9.12 12.50
N LEU A 140 14.41 -8.59 13.39
CA LEU A 140 15.78 -8.14 13.08
C LEU A 140 16.67 -9.28 12.60
N GLU A 141 16.64 -10.41 13.29
CA GLU A 141 17.41 -11.60 12.92
C GLU A 141 17.03 -12.14 11.55
N GLN A 142 15.75 -12.15 11.24
CA GLN A 142 15.27 -12.59 9.93
C GLN A 142 15.77 -11.65 8.82
N VAL A 143 15.67 -10.32 8.99
CA VAL A 143 16.20 -9.38 8.00
C VAL A 143 17.71 -9.56 7.83
N ARG A 144 18.45 -9.74 8.92
CA ARG A 144 19.88 -9.98 8.88
C ARG A 144 20.26 -11.25 8.11
N ARG A 145 19.47 -12.33 8.29
CA ARG A 145 19.71 -13.65 7.70
C ARG A 145 19.30 -13.75 6.24
N ILE A 146 18.12 -13.26 5.88
CA ILE A 146 17.55 -13.46 4.53
C ILE A 146 17.28 -12.16 3.77
N GLY A 147 17.53 -10.99 4.37
CA GLY A 147 17.32 -9.67 3.76
C GLY A 147 15.88 -9.22 3.69
N LEU A 148 14.92 -9.96 4.24
CA LEU A 148 13.49 -9.63 4.14
C LEU A 148 12.72 -10.10 5.38
N SER A 149 11.98 -9.20 5.99
CA SER A 149 10.91 -9.52 6.95
C SER A 149 9.77 -8.52 6.82
N LEU A 150 8.54 -8.98 7.00
CA LEU A 150 7.34 -8.15 6.97
C LEU A 150 6.45 -8.48 8.16
N ILE A 151 6.20 -7.48 9.01
CA ILE A 151 5.36 -7.62 10.21
C ILE A 151 4.29 -6.54 10.25
N THR A 152 3.28 -6.75 11.08
CA THR A 152 2.35 -5.68 11.47
C THR A 152 3.01 -4.71 12.43
N GLN A 153 2.57 -3.45 12.40
CA GLN A 153 3.05 -2.46 13.36
C GLN A 153 2.58 -2.81 14.79
N SER A 154 3.46 -2.63 15.77
CA SER A 154 3.05 -2.64 17.17
C SER A 154 2.28 -1.37 17.52
N GLY A 155 1.51 -1.40 18.60
CA GLY A 155 0.80 -0.22 19.11
C GLY A 155 1.71 0.91 19.60
N GLU A 156 2.99 0.57 19.84
CA GLU A 156 4.01 1.48 20.38
C GLU A 156 4.75 2.28 19.30
N ILE A 157 4.57 1.92 18.03
CA ILE A 157 5.15 2.68 16.91
C ILE A 157 4.27 3.88 16.61
N ALA A 158 4.81 5.11 16.82
CA ALA A 158 4.14 6.39 16.60
C ALA A 158 2.72 6.47 17.24
N PRO A 159 2.56 6.26 18.56
CA PRO A 159 1.26 6.25 19.22
C PRO A 159 0.50 7.57 19.06
N ALA A 160 1.19 8.71 18.94
CA ALA A 160 0.55 9.98 18.61
C ALA A 160 -0.24 9.93 17.31
N ASP A 161 0.28 9.24 16.27
CA ASP A 161 -0.45 9.07 15.02
C ASP A 161 -1.74 8.28 15.21
N LYS A 162 -1.71 7.21 15.99
CA LYS A 162 -2.91 6.41 16.29
C LYS A 162 -4.01 7.24 16.93
N LEU A 163 -3.66 8.10 17.88
CA LEU A 163 -4.61 8.99 18.56
C LEU A 163 -5.16 10.06 17.61
N LEU A 164 -4.25 10.76 16.91
CA LEU A 164 -4.62 11.80 15.96
C LEU A 164 -5.47 11.24 14.81
N TYR A 165 -5.12 10.08 14.26
CA TYR A 165 -5.87 9.48 13.15
C TYR A 165 -7.30 9.11 13.57
N ALA A 166 -7.47 8.51 14.75
CA ALA A 166 -8.80 8.20 15.29
C ALA A 166 -9.66 9.45 15.46
N LEU A 167 -9.04 10.56 15.92
CA LEU A 167 -9.73 11.83 16.05
C LEU A 167 -10.06 12.46 14.68
N ARG A 168 -9.13 12.39 13.72
CA ARG A 168 -9.34 12.89 12.35
C ARG A 168 -10.50 12.20 11.65
N ASP A 169 -10.63 10.89 11.83
CA ASP A 169 -11.71 10.10 11.26
C ASP A 169 -13.09 10.59 11.77
N ALA A 170 -13.16 10.92 13.07
CA ALA A 170 -14.38 11.43 13.73
C ALA A 170 -14.67 12.91 13.46
N THR A 171 -13.70 13.71 12.99
CA THR A 171 -13.80 15.17 12.87
C THR A 171 -13.71 15.68 11.43
N ALA A 172 -13.79 14.79 10.43
CA ALA A 172 -13.71 15.13 9.00
C ALA A 172 -12.44 15.91 8.61
N THR A 173 -11.29 15.59 9.24
CA THR A 173 -9.99 16.20 8.94
C THR A 173 -8.98 15.23 8.31
N VAL A 174 -9.45 14.07 7.82
CA VAL A 174 -8.59 13.06 7.18
C VAL A 174 -7.92 13.57 5.91
N GLU A 175 -8.61 14.38 5.10
CA GLU A 175 -8.19 14.76 3.74
C GLU A 175 -7.11 15.87 3.67
N SER A 176 -6.57 16.31 4.80
CA SER A 176 -5.48 17.29 4.84
C SER A 176 -4.15 16.67 4.41
N ILE A 177 -3.53 17.21 3.35
CA ILE A 177 -2.24 16.72 2.81
C ILE A 177 -1.13 16.69 3.88
N PRO A 178 -0.87 17.76 4.65
CA PRO A 178 0.14 17.72 5.71
C PRO A 178 -0.10 16.62 6.73
N LEU A 179 -1.36 16.44 7.15
CA LEU A 179 -1.73 15.43 8.15
C LEU A 179 -1.64 13.99 7.59
N ILE A 180 -1.97 13.77 6.31
CA ILE A 180 -1.77 12.47 5.63
C ILE A 180 -0.28 12.17 5.53
N ALA A 181 0.51 13.13 5.06
CA ALA A 181 1.95 12.99 4.89
C ALA A 181 2.64 12.67 6.24
N SER A 182 2.32 13.42 7.29
CA SER A 182 2.87 13.19 8.64
C SER A 182 2.48 11.82 9.20
N SER A 183 1.23 11.40 9.01
CA SER A 183 0.75 10.08 9.44
C SER A 183 1.51 8.94 8.77
N ILE A 184 1.76 9.02 7.48
CA ILE A 184 2.51 8.00 6.73
C ILE A 184 3.99 8.03 7.13
N MET A 185 4.61 9.19 7.05
CA MET A 185 6.06 9.33 7.19
C MET A 185 6.54 9.12 8.62
N SER A 186 5.76 9.47 9.65
CA SER A 186 6.10 9.20 11.05
C SER A 186 6.32 7.70 11.30
N LYS A 187 5.43 6.85 10.79
CA LYS A 187 5.54 5.40 10.91
C LYS A 187 6.74 4.85 10.11
N LYS A 188 7.05 5.43 8.94
CA LYS A 188 8.19 5.00 8.13
C LYS A 188 9.53 5.38 8.75
N ILE A 189 9.59 6.54 9.38
CA ILE A 189 10.78 6.99 10.13
C ILE A 189 10.93 6.15 11.41
N ALA A 190 9.85 5.94 12.16
CA ALA A 190 9.87 5.13 13.38
C ALA A 190 10.21 3.67 13.13
N SER A 191 9.89 3.11 11.96
CA SER A 191 10.29 1.74 11.57
C SER A 191 11.78 1.58 11.23
N GLY A 192 12.58 2.65 11.28
CA GLY A 192 14.05 2.60 11.21
C GLY A 192 14.64 2.52 9.80
N ALA A 193 13.85 2.58 8.72
CA ALA A 193 14.35 2.50 7.36
C ALA A 193 15.34 3.63 7.03
N ASP A 194 16.44 3.32 6.34
CA ASP A 194 17.43 4.31 5.90
C ASP A 194 16.95 5.10 4.70
N ALA A 195 16.16 4.48 3.83
CA ALA A 195 15.58 5.11 2.65
C ALA A 195 14.15 4.61 2.40
N ILE A 196 13.34 5.42 1.72
CA ILE A 196 11.90 5.17 1.55
C ILE A 196 11.51 5.34 0.08
N VAL A 197 10.74 4.40 -0.44
CA VAL A 197 10.09 4.53 -1.76
C VAL A 197 8.57 4.51 -1.57
N LEU A 198 7.92 5.55 -2.08
CA LEU A 198 6.49 5.77 -1.96
C LEU A 198 5.79 5.42 -3.28
N ASP A 199 4.70 4.68 -3.19
CA ASP A 199 3.78 4.34 -4.26
C ASP A 199 2.48 5.10 -4.01
N VAL A 200 2.36 6.31 -4.61
CA VAL A 200 1.27 7.24 -4.35
C VAL A 200 0.21 7.09 -5.43
N LYS A 201 -0.95 6.63 -5.02
CA LYS A 201 -2.06 6.26 -5.90
C LYS A 201 -3.06 7.41 -6.08
N TYR A 202 -3.60 7.57 -7.31
CA TYR A 202 -4.74 8.46 -7.60
C TYR A 202 -5.78 7.76 -8.46
N GLY A 203 -7.00 8.29 -8.48
CA GLY A 203 -8.13 7.80 -9.26
C GLY A 203 -9.23 7.17 -8.42
N ASP A 204 -10.25 6.61 -9.05
CA ASP A 204 -11.45 6.07 -8.39
C ASP A 204 -11.12 4.99 -7.36
N GLY A 205 -10.17 4.13 -7.65
CA GLY A 205 -9.72 3.05 -6.77
C GLY A 205 -8.72 3.48 -5.67
N ALA A 206 -8.45 4.77 -5.48
CA ALA A 206 -7.48 5.30 -4.52
C ALA A 206 -8.08 6.34 -3.56
N PHE A 207 -7.32 6.72 -2.51
CA PHE A 207 -7.69 7.80 -1.60
C PHE A 207 -7.59 9.18 -2.29
N MET A 208 -6.48 9.44 -2.98
CA MET A 208 -6.34 10.67 -3.78
C MET A 208 -7.16 10.53 -5.05
N LYS A 209 -8.11 11.45 -5.26
CA LYS A 209 -9.04 11.36 -6.40
C LYS A 209 -8.45 11.93 -7.69
N THR A 210 -7.50 12.85 -7.58
CA THR A 210 -6.87 13.46 -8.75
C THR A 210 -5.35 13.29 -8.74
N GLN A 211 -4.76 13.32 -9.91
CA GLN A 211 -3.31 13.25 -10.10
C GLN A 211 -2.59 14.41 -9.40
N GLU A 212 -3.18 15.62 -9.42
CA GLU A 212 -2.61 16.82 -8.80
C GLU A 212 -2.50 16.66 -7.28
N ARG A 213 -3.55 16.14 -6.63
CA ARG A 213 -3.54 15.89 -5.19
C ARG A 213 -2.54 14.80 -4.81
N ALA A 214 -2.43 13.75 -5.63
CA ALA A 214 -1.44 12.69 -5.41
C ALA A 214 0.00 13.22 -5.59
N ARG A 215 0.23 14.09 -6.59
CA ARG A 215 1.51 14.75 -6.81
C ARG A 215 1.89 15.65 -5.64
N GLU A 216 0.95 16.45 -5.13
CA GLU A 216 1.15 17.30 -3.95
C GLU A 216 1.53 16.46 -2.73
N LEU A 217 0.79 15.38 -2.45
CA LEU A 217 1.08 14.45 -1.36
C LEU A 217 2.47 13.81 -1.53
N ALA A 218 2.79 13.35 -2.73
CA ALA A 218 4.07 12.72 -3.02
C ALA A 218 5.25 13.68 -2.80
N ARG A 219 5.16 14.91 -3.30
CA ARG A 219 6.18 15.96 -3.10
C ARG A 219 6.34 16.30 -1.62
N THR A 220 5.23 16.42 -0.89
CA THR A 220 5.25 16.68 0.56
C THR A 220 5.98 15.56 1.30
N MET A 221 5.64 14.29 1.04
CA MET A 221 6.28 13.14 1.70
C MET A 221 7.77 13.00 1.32
N VAL A 222 8.13 13.22 0.04
CA VAL A 222 9.53 13.21 -0.41
C VAL A 222 10.32 14.31 0.29
N GLY A 223 9.77 15.53 0.36
CA GLY A 223 10.39 16.66 1.07
C GLY A 223 10.61 16.36 2.54
N ILE A 224 9.60 15.82 3.24
CA ILE A 224 9.71 15.42 4.67
C ILE A 224 10.82 14.38 4.86
N GLY A 225 10.81 13.32 4.05
CA GLY A 225 11.80 12.25 4.18
C GLY A 225 13.23 12.75 3.98
N ASN A 226 13.46 13.53 2.93
CA ASN A 226 14.77 14.12 2.64
C ASN A 226 15.22 15.08 3.75
N LEU A 227 14.35 15.95 4.26
CA LEU A 227 14.63 16.85 5.39
C LEU A 227 14.89 16.08 6.71
N ALA A 228 14.30 14.90 6.87
CA ALA A 228 14.56 14.00 8.00
C ALA A 228 15.81 13.13 7.82
N GLY A 229 16.61 13.33 6.78
CA GLY A 229 17.81 12.56 6.48
C GLY A 229 17.54 11.13 5.98
N ARG A 230 16.34 10.89 5.42
CA ARG A 230 15.94 9.62 4.83
C ARG A 230 15.71 9.81 3.33
N PRO A 231 16.67 9.48 2.45
CA PRO A 231 16.46 9.56 1.01
C PRO A 231 15.14 8.95 0.60
N THR A 232 14.26 9.78 0.05
CA THR A 232 12.87 9.39 -0.26
C THR A 232 12.57 9.70 -1.72
N ARG A 233 11.92 8.76 -2.40
CA ARG A 233 11.43 8.90 -3.77
C ARG A 233 9.98 8.46 -3.85
N ALA A 234 9.23 8.97 -4.81
CA ALA A 234 7.84 8.58 -5.02
C ALA A 234 7.56 8.24 -6.49
N VAL A 235 6.71 7.23 -6.70
CA VAL A 235 6.10 6.88 -7.98
C VAL A 235 4.62 7.19 -7.87
N VAL A 236 4.13 8.11 -8.69
CA VAL A 236 2.71 8.48 -8.76
C VAL A 236 2.02 7.60 -9.79
N THR A 237 1.00 6.83 -9.35
CA THR A 237 0.41 5.76 -10.16
C THR A 237 -1.11 5.85 -10.23
N SER A 238 -1.66 5.54 -11.41
CA SER A 238 -3.11 5.56 -11.68
C SER A 238 -3.81 4.33 -11.13
N MET A 239 -4.93 4.55 -10.44
CA MET A 239 -5.90 3.56 -9.99
C MET A 239 -7.30 3.80 -10.61
N GLU A 240 -7.35 4.35 -11.81
CA GLU A 240 -8.59 4.44 -12.61
C GLU A 240 -9.13 3.07 -13.03
N ALA A 241 -8.31 2.04 -12.90
CA ALA A 241 -8.68 0.63 -12.93
C ALA A 241 -7.88 -0.12 -11.86
N PRO A 242 -8.26 -1.35 -11.47
CA PRO A 242 -7.45 -2.20 -10.63
C PRO A 242 -6.02 -2.32 -11.16
N LEU A 243 -5.04 -2.34 -10.28
CA LEU A 243 -3.63 -2.42 -10.70
C LEU A 243 -3.29 -3.81 -11.22
N GLY A 244 -3.61 -4.84 -10.45
CA GLY A 244 -3.57 -6.23 -10.86
C GLY A 244 -4.94 -6.72 -11.31
N THR A 245 -5.03 -8.02 -11.49
CA THR A 245 -6.25 -8.71 -11.95
C THR A 245 -6.93 -9.50 -10.84
N ALA A 246 -6.33 -9.60 -9.67
CA ALA A 246 -6.86 -10.32 -8.52
C ALA A 246 -7.33 -9.36 -7.43
N ILE A 247 -8.55 -9.54 -6.93
CA ILE A 247 -9.15 -8.78 -5.84
C ILE A 247 -9.64 -9.79 -4.79
N GLY A 248 -8.92 -9.91 -3.68
CA GLY A 248 -9.13 -10.89 -2.62
C GLY A 248 -7.82 -11.44 -2.08
N ASN A 249 -7.78 -11.87 -0.81
CA ASN A 249 -6.51 -12.08 -0.11
C ASN A 249 -5.66 -13.21 -0.71
N CYS A 250 -6.18 -14.45 -0.78
CA CYS A 250 -5.47 -15.56 -1.42
C CYS A 250 -5.23 -15.34 -2.90
N LEU A 251 -6.21 -14.74 -3.60
CA LEU A 251 -6.11 -14.45 -5.03
C LEU A 251 -4.94 -13.52 -5.33
N GLU A 252 -4.73 -12.49 -4.52
CA GLU A 252 -3.61 -11.56 -4.67
C GLU A 252 -2.26 -12.20 -4.31
N VAL A 253 -2.25 -13.17 -3.39
CA VAL A 253 -1.04 -13.99 -3.14
C VAL A 253 -0.72 -14.89 -4.33
N ASP A 254 -1.74 -15.52 -4.95
CA ASP A 254 -1.58 -16.31 -6.16
C ASP A 254 -1.05 -15.45 -7.31
N GLU A 255 -1.60 -14.24 -7.50
CA GLU A 255 -1.13 -13.26 -8.49
C GLU A 255 0.33 -12.85 -8.25
N ALA A 256 0.74 -12.65 -6.99
CA ALA A 256 2.13 -12.35 -6.67
C ALA A 256 3.08 -13.49 -7.09
N VAL A 257 2.68 -14.74 -6.88
CA VAL A 257 3.45 -15.92 -7.31
C VAL A 257 3.50 -16.03 -8.84
N GLU A 258 2.39 -15.74 -9.51
CA GLU A 258 2.34 -15.68 -10.98
C GLU A 258 3.28 -14.61 -11.53
N ALA A 259 3.24 -13.39 -10.96
CA ALA A 259 4.11 -12.29 -11.34
C ALA A 259 5.60 -12.61 -11.13
N LEU A 260 5.95 -13.17 -9.97
CA LEU A 260 7.31 -13.63 -9.66
C LEU A 260 7.76 -14.81 -10.54
N SER A 261 6.82 -15.50 -11.22
CA SER A 261 7.07 -16.56 -12.19
C SER A 261 7.08 -16.07 -13.65
N GLY A 262 7.05 -14.75 -13.88
CA GLY A 262 7.04 -14.14 -15.21
C GLY A 262 5.68 -14.11 -15.90
N LYS A 263 4.57 -14.26 -15.15
CA LYS A 263 3.19 -14.26 -15.66
C LYS A 263 2.34 -13.12 -15.09
N GLY A 264 2.99 -12.05 -14.64
CA GLY A 264 2.32 -10.87 -14.09
C GLY A 264 1.62 -10.05 -15.16
N GLY A 265 0.48 -9.43 -14.81
CA GLY A 265 -0.23 -8.50 -15.66
C GLY A 265 0.62 -7.28 -16.03
N ARG A 266 0.36 -6.70 -17.20
CA ARG A 266 1.15 -5.60 -17.77
C ARG A 266 1.21 -4.39 -16.83
N ARG A 267 0.04 -3.91 -16.39
CA ARG A 267 -0.06 -2.72 -15.51
C ARG A 267 0.66 -2.93 -14.18
N LEU A 268 0.45 -4.09 -13.57
CA LEU A 268 1.07 -4.46 -12.30
C LEU A 268 2.60 -4.51 -12.42
N MET A 269 3.11 -5.17 -13.47
CA MET A 269 4.56 -5.32 -13.65
C MET A 269 5.25 -4.01 -14.01
N GLU A 270 4.61 -3.12 -14.75
CA GLU A 270 5.13 -1.78 -15.03
C GLU A 270 5.38 -0.99 -13.73
N VAL A 271 4.43 -1.03 -12.79
CA VAL A 271 4.58 -0.38 -11.48
C VAL A 271 5.60 -1.10 -10.60
N VAL A 272 5.63 -2.44 -10.61
CA VAL A 272 6.64 -3.25 -9.91
C VAL A 272 8.05 -2.88 -10.37
N GLU A 273 8.27 -2.78 -11.68
CA GLU A 273 9.56 -2.39 -12.24
C GLU A 273 9.98 -0.97 -11.83
N ALA A 274 9.05 -0.01 -11.89
CA ALA A 274 9.35 1.37 -11.50
C ALA A 274 9.69 1.49 -10.01
N ILE A 275 8.86 0.92 -9.14
CA ILE A 275 9.10 0.97 -7.68
C ILE A 275 10.40 0.23 -7.34
N GLY A 276 10.61 -0.97 -7.89
CA GLY A 276 11.82 -1.75 -7.66
C GLY A 276 13.08 -1.02 -8.13
N ALA A 277 13.02 -0.35 -9.28
CA ALA A 277 14.11 0.49 -9.77
C ALA A 277 14.46 1.62 -8.79
N GLN A 278 13.44 2.34 -8.28
CA GLN A 278 13.68 3.38 -7.27
C GLN A 278 14.26 2.79 -5.97
N MET A 279 13.80 1.61 -5.53
CA MET A 279 14.37 0.94 -4.36
C MET A 279 15.83 0.53 -4.58
N PHE A 280 16.21 0.08 -5.78
CA PHE A 280 17.61 -0.20 -6.11
C PHE A 280 18.47 1.05 -6.14
N ILE A 281 17.94 2.17 -6.66
CA ILE A 281 18.71 3.43 -6.69
C ILE A 281 18.99 3.93 -5.27
N VAL A 282 17.96 4.04 -4.40
CA VAL A 282 18.18 4.50 -3.02
C VAL A 282 18.92 3.48 -2.18
N GLY A 283 18.88 2.20 -2.53
CA GLY A 283 19.63 1.10 -1.92
C GLY A 283 21.06 0.95 -2.45
N GLY A 284 21.51 1.82 -3.38
CA GLY A 284 22.86 1.85 -3.92
C GLY A 284 23.21 0.66 -4.85
N LYS A 285 22.20 0.02 -5.47
CA LYS A 285 22.39 -1.12 -6.39
C LYS A 285 22.20 -0.77 -7.86
N ALA A 286 21.56 0.35 -8.16
CA ALA A 286 21.40 0.87 -9.53
C ALA A 286 21.77 2.34 -9.57
N GLN A 287 22.29 2.79 -10.71
CA GLN A 287 22.67 4.18 -10.94
C GLN A 287 21.48 4.99 -11.50
N ASP A 288 20.61 4.32 -12.27
CA ASP A 288 19.47 4.94 -12.95
C ASP A 288 18.27 3.97 -13.01
N GLU A 289 17.14 4.50 -13.47
CA GLU A 289 15.90 3.75 -13.60
C GLU A 289 16.00 2.60 -14.61
N GLY A 290 16.69 2.81 -15.73
CA GLY A 290 16.85 1.80 -16.78
C GLY A 290 17.56 0.56 -16.26
N GLN A 291 18.66 0.76 -15.54
CA GLN A 291 19.40 -0.32 -14.87
C GLN A 291 18.53 -1.00 -13.81
N GLY A 292 17.83 -0.23 -12.98
CA GLY A 292 16.97 -0.78 -11.95
C GLY A 292 15.83 -1.64 -12.50
N ARG A 293 15.15 -1.19 -13.58
CA ARG A 293 14.12 -1.96 -14.26
C ARG A 293 14.67 -3.25 -14.88
N ALA A 294 15.85 -3.19 -15.51
CA ALA A 294 16.51 -4.37 -16.04
C ALA A 294 16.79 -5.40 -14.95
N MET A 295 17.30 -4.97 -13.78
CA MET A 295 17.51 -5.87 -12.65
C MET A 295 16.23 -6.56 -12.17
N ILE A 296 15.08 -5.86 -12.13
CA ILE A 296 13.79 -6.48 -11.77
C ILE A 296 13.44 -7.58 -12.78
N ARG A 297 13.52 -7.29 -14.08
CA ARG A 297 13.23 -8.28 -15.14
C ARG A 297 14.14 -9.52 -15.04
N ASP A 298 15.43 -9.32 -14.81
CA ASP A 298 16.41 -10.41 -14.64
C ASP A 298 16.13 -11.28 -13.41
N LEU A 299 15.70 -10.66 -12.28
CA LEU A 299 15.36 -11.40 -11.06
C LEU A 299 14.08 -12.22 -11.22
N VAL A 300 13.12 -11.74 -12.02
CA VAL A 300 11.92 -12.51 -12.40
C VAL A 300 12.32 -13.63 -13.35
N ALA A 301 13.01 -13.33 -14.44
CA ALA A 301 13.39 -14.31 -15.46
C ALA A 301 14.28 -15.45 -14.93
N SER A 302 15.19 -15.12 -14.00
CA SER A 302 16.06 -16.12 -13.34
C SER A 302 15.37 -16.91 -12.23
N GLY A 303 14.14 -16.58 -11.84
CA GLY A 303 13.41 -17.20 -10.73
C GLY A 303 13.94 -16.86 -9.33
N LYS A 304 14.93 -15.98 -9.21
CA LYS A 304 15.51 -15.58 -7.91
C LYS A 304 14.51 -14.87 -7.02
N GLY A 305 13.62 -14.05 -7.61
CA GLY A 305 12.54 -13.39 -6.88
C GLY A 305 11.56 -14.38 -6.25
N LEU A 306 11.12 -15.38 -7.02
CA LEU A 306 10.24 -16.44 -6.54
C LEU A 306 10.92 -17.31 -5.46
N ALA A 307 12.20 -17.62 -5.64
CA ALA A 307 12.98 -18.35 -4.62
C ALA A 307 13.04 -17.55 -3.30
N LYS A 308 13.28 -16.24 -3.38
CA LYS A 308 13.30 -15.34 -2.22
C LYS A 308 11.92 -15.23 -1.55
N PHE A 309 10.84 -15.14 -2.32
CA PHE A 309 9.48 -15.18 -1.79
C PHE A 309 9.21 -16.48 -1.01
N ARG A 310 9.62 -17.63 -1.56
CA ARG A 310 9.49 -18.93 -0.88
C ARG A 310 10.30 -18.98 0.39
N GLU A 311 11.54 -18.46 0.39
CA GLU A 311 12.39 -18.35 1.57
C GLU A 311 11.73 -17.47 2.65
N PHE A 312 11.18 -16.33 2.27
CA PHE A 312 10.46 -15.41 3.14
C PHE A 312 9.23 -16.06 3.77
N VAL A 313 8.37 -16.70 2.95
CA VAL A 313 7.17 -17.39 3.44
C VAL A 313 7.55 -18.46 4.46
N LYS A 314 8.58 -19.27 4.17
CA LYS A 314 9.09 -20.30 5.08
C LYS A 314 9.64 -19.72 6.38
N ALA A 315 10.37 -18.61 6.30
CA ALA A 315 11.00 -17.97 7.47
C ALA A 315 9.96 -17.43 8.47
N GLN A 316 8.78 -17.03 7.98
CA GLN A 316 7.64 -16.59 8.82
C GLN A 316 6.61 -17.72 9.10
N GLY A 317 7.02 -18.98 8.97
CA GLY A 317 6.20 -20.15 9.35
C GLY A 317 5.21 -20.62 8.28
N GLY A 318 5.10 -19.90 7.17
CA GLY A 318 4.13 -20.19 6.12
C GLY A 318 4.45 -21.45 5.31
N SER A 319 3.41 -22.16 4.90
CA SER A 319 3.53 -23.30 3.98
C SER A 319 3.96 -22.86 2.59
N THR A 320 4.97 -23.52 2.04
CA THR A 320 5.50 -23.25 0.68
C THR A 320 5.16 -24.33 -0.32
N SER A 321 4.43 -25.38 0.08
CA SER A 321 4.18 -26.58 -0.74
C SER A 321 3.31 -26.35 -1.98
N TRP A 322 2.54 -25.25 -1.97
CA TRP A 322 1.65 -24.82 -3.05
C TRP A 322 2.33 -23.94 -4.10
N ILE A 323 3.38 -23.19 -3.73
CA ILE A 323 4.05 -22.19 -4.56
C ILE A 323 4.57 -22.83 -5.86
N GLY A 324 4.10 -22.32 -7.01
CA GLY A 324 4.46 -22.78 -8.35
C GLY A 324 3.90 -24.16 -8.74
N LYS A 325 2.99 -24.74 -7.93
CA LYS A 325 2.36 -26.04 -8.22
C LYS A 325 0.86 -25.95 -8.41
N ARG A 326 0.18 -25.16 -7.59
CA ARG A 326 -1.27 -24.99 -7.61
C ARG A 326 -1.63 -23.65 -6.97
N PRO A 327 -2.81 -23.08 -7.26
CA PRO A 327 -3.30 -21.90 -6.53
C PRO A 327 -3.47 -22.18 -5.04
N LEU A 328 -3.27 -21.16 -4.23
CA LEU A 328 -3.60 -21.15 -2.81
C LEU A 328 -5.11 -21.09 -2.61
N THR A 329 -5.79 -20.34 -3.48
CA THR A 329 -7.23 -20.11 -3.44
C THR A 329 -8.04 -21.40 -3.66
N LYS A 330 -9.00 -21.64 -2.76
CA LYS A 330 -9.90 -22.81 -2.77
C LYS A 330 -11.28 -22.42 -2.28
N ALA A 331 -12.02 -21.67 -3.08
CA ALA A 331 -13.39 -21.31 -2.75
C ALA A 331 -14.35 -22.48 -3.01
N PRO A 332 -15.40 -22.65 -2.17
CA PRO A 332 -16.41 -23.69 -2.36
C PRO A 332 -17.27 -23.47 -3.60
N GLN A 333 -17.46 -22.23 -4.04
CA GLN A 333 -18.17 -21.91 -5.27
C GLN A 333 -17.28 -21.09 -6.20
N VAL A 334 -17.30 -21.45 -7.48
CA VAL A 334 -16.55 -20.75 -8.54
C VAL A 334 -17.47 -20.54 -9.72
N PHE A 335 -17.54 -19.29 -10.21
CA PHE A 335 -18.34 -18.92 -11.35
C PHE A 335 -17.52 -18.06 -12.32
N THR A 336 -17.46 -18.46 -13.59
CA THR A 336 -16.77 -17.67 -14.63
C THR A 336 -17.79 -17.02 -15.54
N ALA A 337 -17.72 -15.70 -15.63
CA ALA A 337 -18.48 -14.90 -16.58
C ALA A 337 -17.71 -14.77 -17.89
N VAL A 338 -18.43 -14.81 -19.01
CA VAL A 338 -17.87 -14.61 -20.34
C VAL A 338 -18.36 -13.30 -20.92
N CYS A 339 -17.56 -12.70 -21.79
CA CYS A 339 -17.93 -11.51 -22.54
C CYS A 339 -19.03 -11.83 -23.55
N THR A 340 -20.01 -10.94 -23.69
CA THR A 340 -21.10 -11.02 -24.68
C THR A 340 -20.82 -10.18 -25.91
N ASP A 341 -19.94 -9.19 -25.78
CA ASP A 341 -19.70 -8.16 -26.77
C ASP A 341 -18.30 -8.30 -27.40
N GLU A 342 -18.13 -7.77 -28.61
CA GLU A 342 -16.82 -7.60 -29.25
C GLU A 342 -16.39 -6.14 -29.11
N GLY A 343 -15.14 -5.92 -28.70
CA GLY A 343 -14.61 -4.56 -28.53
C GLY A 343 -13.39 -4.48 -27.64
N TYR A 344 -13.32 -3.40 -26.89
CA TYR A 344 -12.21 -3.09 -25.96
C TYR A 344 -12.76 -2.74 -24.59
N ILE A 345 -12.07 -3.15 -23.53
CA ILE A 345 -12.39 -2.71 -22.18
C ILE A 345 -11.94 -1.26 -22.01
N THR A 346 -12.89 -0.34 -21.88
CA THR A 346 -12.62 1.10 -21.74
C THR A 346 -12.79 1.61 -20.33
N ARG A 347 -13.43 0.82 -19.43
CA ARG A 347 -13.52 1.13 -18.00
C ARG A 347 -13.62 -0.15 -17.18
N ILE A 348 -12.91 -0.16 -16.06
CA ILE A 348 -13.08 -1.13 -14.96
C ILE A 348 -13.18 -0.30 -13.68
N ASP A 349 -14.35 -0.24 -13.07
CA ASP A 349 -14.55 0.49 -11.82
C ASP A 349 -13.93 -0.27 -10.65
N GLY A 350 -12.65 0.04 -10.36
CA GLY A 350 -11.90 -0.64 -9.32
C GLY A 350 -12.53 -0.50 -7.93
N ARG A 351 -13.09 0.66 -7.62
CA ARG A 351 -13.75 0.90 -6.32
C ARG A 351 -14.95 0.00 -6.14
N ALA A 352 -15.85 -0.02 -7.12
CA ALA A 352 -17.04 -0.86 -7.08
C ALA A 352 -16.69 -2.35 -6.97
N LEU A 353 -15.68 -2.83 -7.74
CA LEU A 353 -15.19 -4.20 -7.61
C LEU A 353 -14.62 -4.51 -6.22
N GLY A 354 -13.91 -3.55 -5.62
CA GLY A 354 -13.40 -3.67 -4.25
C GLY A 354 -14.53 -3.73 -3.20
N GLU A 355 -15.58 -2.92 -3.36
CA GLU A 355 -16.76 -2.91 -2.48
C GLU A 355 -17.56 -4.22 -2.62
N ILE A 356 -17.71 -4.75 -3.84
CA ILE A 356 -18.34 -6.06 -4.08
C ILE A 356 -17.50 -7.17 -3.43
N ALA A 357 -16.19 -7.19 -3.63
CA ALA A 357 -15.31 -8.19 -3.00
C ALA A 357 -15.35 -8.10 -1.46
N MET A 358 -15.42 -6.89 -0.89
CA MET A 358 -15.61 -6.69 0.54
C MET A 358 -16.95 -7.26 1.02
N ALA A 359 -18.04 -7.01 0.31
CA ALA A 359 -19.36 -7.57 0.62
C ALA A 359 -19.39 -9.11 0.51
N MET A 360 -18.60 -9.70 -0.40
CA MET A 360 -18.38 -11.15 -0.48
C MET A 360 -17.65 -11.70 0.75
N GLY A 361 -16.92 -10.86 1.48
CA GLY A 361 -16.14 -11.20 2.68
C GLY A 361 -14.62 -11.09 2.51
N ALA A 362 -14.11 -10.59 1.38
CA ALA A 362 -12.67 -10.40 1.18
C ALA A 362 -12.07 -9.22 1.95
N GLY A 363 -12.90 -8.32 2.48
CA GLY A 363 -12.51 -7.14 3.24
C GLY A 363 -13.29 -6.97 4.54
N ARG A 364 -13.02 -5.86 5.27
CA ARG A 364 -13.69 -5.50 6.52
C ARG A 364 -14.47 -4.20 6.35
N ALA A 365 -15.78 -4.23 6.55
CA ALA A 365 -16.58 -3.03 6.74
C ALA A 365 -16.35 -2.42 8.13
N ARG A 366 -16.15 -3.27 9.14
CA ARG A 366 -15.82 -2.90 10.52
C ARG A 366 -14.53 -3.60 10.95
N LYS A 367 -13.81 -2.99 11.87
CA LYS A 367 -12.51 -3.52 12.36
C LYS A 367 -12.62 -4.95 12.92
N GLU A 368 -13.77 -5.31 13.48
CA GLU A 368 -14.07 -6.59 14.12
C GLU A 368 -14.49 -7.67 13.11
N ASP A 369 -14.78 -7.30 11.86
CA ASP A 369 -15.24 -8.25 10.85
C ASP A 369 -14.15 -9.29 10.54
N ALA A 370 -14.56 -10.55 10.44
CA ALA A 370 -13.69 -11.62 9.98
C ALA A 370 -13.56 -11.58 8.44
N ILE A 371 -12.35 -11.74 7.95
CA ILE A 371 -12.09 -11.91 6.52
C ILE A 371 -12.17 -13.37 6.13
N ASP A 372 -12.85 -13.65 5.02
CA ASP A 372 -12.73 -14.92 4.30
C ASP A 372 -11.62 -14.79 3.25
N PRO A 373 -10.45 -15.39 3.44
CA PRO A 373 -9.32 -15.20 2.54
C PRO A 373 -9.52 -15.86 1.16
N MET A 374 -10.51 -16.76 1.02
CA MET A 374 -10.71 -17.55 -0.19
C MET A 374 -11.67 -16.91 -1.20
N VAL A 375 -12.39 -15.86 -0.79
CA VAL A 375 -13.35 -15.19 -1.67
C VAL A 375 -12.75 -14.01 -2.41
N GLY A 376 -13.32 -13.67 -3.57
CA GLY A 376 -12.88 -12.52 -4.36
C GLY A 376 -13.21 -12.62 -5.84
N ILE A 377 -12.55 -11.77 -6.62
CA ILE A 377 -12.74 -11.60 -8.06
C ILE A 377 -11.40 -11.75 -8.76
N ARG A 378 -11.34 -12.55 -9.82
CA ARG A 378 -10.20 -12.64 -10.74
C ARG A 378 -10.61 -12.14 -12.10
N LEU A 379 -10.01 -11.06 -12.58
CA LEU A 379 -10.16 -10.55 -13.94
C LEU A 379 -9.23 -11.31 -14.88
N PHE A 380 -9.67 -11.53 -16.15
CA PHE A 380 -8.83 -12.11 -17.21
C PHE A 380 -8.37 -11.08 -18.22
N LYS A 381 -8.87 -9.86 -18.08
CA LYS A 381 -8.57 -8.75 -18.98
C LYS A 381 -8.19 -7.52 -18.15
N GLU A 382 -7.28 -6.74 -18.70
CA GLU A 382 -6.91 -5.42 -18.17
C GLU A 382 -7.61 -4.30 -18.93
N LEU A 383 -7.52 -3.08 -18.40
CA LEU A 383 -7.97 -1.88 -19.09
C LEU A 383 -7.28 -1.77 -20.46
N TYR A 384 -8.05 -1.49 -21.49
CA TYR A 384 -7.70 -1.38 -22.91
C TYR A 384 -7.47 -2.70 -23.64
N ASP A 385 -7.65 -3.84 -22.99
CA ASP A 385 -7.53 -5.12 -23.68
C ASP A 385 -8.71 -5.35 -24.64
N PRO A 386 -8.47 -6.02 -25.80
CA PRO A 386 -9.53 -6.46 -26.69
C PRO A 386 -10.28 -7.64 -26.08
N VAL A 387 -11.59 -7.71 -26.36
CA VAL A 387 -12.47 -8.80 -25.94
C VAL A 387 -13.34 -9.27 -27.09
N ARG A 388 -13.72 -10.54 -27.04
CA ARG A 388 -14.64 -11.16 -28.00
C ARG A 388 -15.73 -11.96 -27.28
N PRO A 389 -16.90 -12.13 -27.89
CA PRO A 389 -17.95 -12.98 -27.34
C PRO A 389 -17.43 -14.38 -27.01
N GLY A 390 -17.77 -14.87 -25.80
CA GLY A 390 -17.36 -16.18 -25.31
C GLY A 390 -16.00 -16.20 -24.60
N GLU A 391 -15.18 -15.15 -24.68
CA GLU A 391 -13.94 -15.07 -23.89
C GLU A 391 -14.26 -14.84 -22.40
N ALA A 392 -13.49 -15.49 -21.51
CA ALA A 392 -13.60 -15.29 -20.07
C ALA A 392 -13.30 -13.83 -19.71
N LEU A 393 -14.20 -13.17 -18.98
CA LEU A 393 -14.06 -11.80 -18.54
C LEU A 393 -13.56 -11.74 -17.08
N PHE A 394 -14.21 -12.51 -16.20
CA PHE A 394 -13.78 -12.66 -14.81
C PHE A 394 -14.26 -13.98 -14.20
N THR A 395 -13.64 -14.37 -13.10
CA THR A 395 -14.10 -15.47 -12.23
C THR A 395 -14.38 -14.93 -10.83
N LEU A 396 -15.53 -15.33 -10.27
CA LEU A 396 -15.89 -15.11 -8.88
C LEU A 396 -15.54 -16.35 -8.05
N TYR A 397 -15.01 -16.12 -6.89
CA TYR A 397 -14.74 -17.10 -5.84
C TYR A 397 -15.62 -16.78 -4.64
N GLY A 398 -16.63 -17.60 -4.38
CA GLY A 398 -17.68 -17.30 -3.42
C GLY A 398 -17.78 -18.31 -2.29
N LYS A 399 -18.47 -17.91 -1.22
CA LYS A 399 -18.86 -18.78 -0.10
C LYS A 399 -19.91 -19.77 -0.54
N GLU A 400 -20.06 -20.85 0.23
CA GLU A 400 -21.17 -21.76 0.07
C GLU A 400 -22.52 -21.02 0.22
N GLY A 401 -23.44 -21.26 -0.72
CA GLY A 401 -24.76 -20.63 -0.74
C GLY A 401 -24.81 -19.19 -1.27
N ALA A 402 -23.69 -18.63 -1.77
CA ALA A 402 -23.68 -17.30 -2.38
C ALA A 402 -24.47 -17.30 -3.71
N ASP A 403 -25.23 -16.24 -3.97
CA ASP A 403 -25.88 -16.03 -5.26
C ASP A 403 -24.85 -15.53 -6.29
N MET A 404 -24.13 -16.47 -6.87
CA MET A 404 -23.05 -16.18 -7.81
C MET A 404 -23.54 -15.48 -9.09
N MET A 405 -24.81 -15.70 -9.49
CA MET A 405 -25.39 -15.05 -10.66
C MET A 405 -25.70 -13.57 -10.39
N ALA A 406 -26.23 -13.26 -9.22
CA ALA A 406 -26.47 -11.87 -8.83
C ALA A 406 -25.14 -11.11 -8.68
N LEU A 407 -24.14 -11.71 -8.05
CA LEU A 407 -22.79 -11.14 -7.93
C LEU A 407 -22.13 -10.93 -9.30
N ALA A 408 -22.27 -11.88 -10.22
CA ALA A 408 -21.70 -11.77 -11.56
C ALA A 408 -22.32 -10.61 -12.35
N ARG A 409 -23.63 -10.37 -12.22
CA ARG A 409 -24.29 -9.21 -12.84
C ARG A 409 -23.73 -7.91 -12.25
N GLN A 410 -23.62 -7.81 -10.92
CA GLN A 410 -23.05 -6.63 -10.27
C GLN A 410 -21.63 -6.34 -10.77
N VAL A 411 -20.77 -7.33 -10.87
CA VAL A 411 -19.40 -7.13 -11.37
C VAL A 411 -19.40 -6.72 -12.85
N ALA A 412 -20.24 -7.36 -13.70
CA ALA A 412 -20.35 -7.05 -15.12
C ALA A 412 -20.79 -5.59 -15.36
N ASP A 413 -21.71 -5.06 -14.56
CA ASP A 413 -22.19 -3.66 -14.65
C ASP A 413 -21.06 -2.63 -14.46
N HIS A 414 -19.92 -3.02 -13.89
CA HIS A 414 -18.76 -2.16 -13.62
C HIS A 414 -17.58 -2.38 -14.59
N ILE A 415 -17.78 -3.18 -15.64
CA ILE A 415 -16.79 -3.39 -16.71
C ILE A 415 -17.42 -2.95 -18.04
N ILE A 416 -16.92 -1.85 -18.60
CA ILE A 416 -17.47 -1.27 -19.82
C ILE A 416 -16.66 -1.73 -21.03
N VAL A 417 -17.35 -2.34 -21.99
CA VAL A 417 -16.82 -2.71 -23.30
C VAL A 417 -17.39 -1.77 -24.35
N THR A 418 -16.54 -1.22 -25.21
CA THR A 418 -16.94 -0.39 -26.35
C THR A 418 -16.39 -0.96 -27.65
N ALA A 419 -17.10 -0.76 -28.76
CA ALA A 419 -16.66 -1.25 -30.07
C ALA A 419 -15.32 -0.62 -30.53
N GLU A 420 -15.08 0.61 -30.13
CA GLU A 420 -13.85 1.34 -30.46
C GLU A 420 -12.90 1.39 -29.27
N GLN A 421 -11.60 1.32 -29.56
CA GLN A 421 -10.56 1.49 -28.57
C GLN A 421 -10.58 2.95 -28.03
N ALA A 422 -10.26 3.11 -26.76
CA ALA A 422 -10.11 4.46 -26.19
C ALA A 422 -9.07 5.26 -26.98
N PRO A 423 -9.38 6.50 -27.39
CA PRO A 423 -8.52 7.31 -28.25
C PRO A 423 -7.20 7.68 -27.56
N VAL A 424 -7.18 7.74 -26.23
CA VAL A 424 -5.99 7.98 -25.42
C VAL A 424 -5.92 6.89 -24.34
N GLN A 425 -4.80 6.18 -24.30
CA GLN A 425 -4.50 5.25 -23.23
C GLN A 425 -3.60 5.95 -22.20
N GLU A 426 -4.15 6.20 -21.03
CA GLU A 426 -3.37 6.82 -19.96
C GLU A 426 -2.32 5.84 -19.39
N PRO A 427 -1.07 6.30 -19.20
CA PRO A 427 -0.05 5.48 -18.59
C PRO A 427 -0.38 5.18 -17.13
N VAL A 428 -0.03 3.99 -16.66
CA VAL A 428 -0.24 3.63 -15.26
C VAL A 428 0.68 4.42 -14.31
N ILE A 429 1.85 4.83 -14.78
CA ILE A 429 2.78 5.70 -14.05
C ILE A 429 2.69 7.09 -14.66
N SER A 430 2.34 8.07 -13.84
CA SER A 430 2.23 9.46 -14.29
C SER A 430 3.49 10.28 -14.04
N GLU A 431 4.19 10.03 -12.93
CA GLU A 431 5.39 10.80 -12.55
C GLU A 431 6.24 10.02 -11.55
N ILE A 432 7.55 10.24 -11.59
CA ILE A 432 8.50 9.83 -10.56
C ILE A 432 9.09 11.09 -9.94
N ILE A 433 9.00 11.22 -8.61
CA ILE A 433 9.47 12.38 -7.83
C ILE A 433 10.68 11.94 -7.01
N VAL A 434 11.76 12.73 -7.07
CA VAL A 434 13.06 12.46 -6.44
C VAL A 434 13.49 13.60 -5.53
#